data_28713d3c375eaef2e6777074c1c68684
#
_entry.id   28713d3c375eaef2e6777074c1c68684
#
_cell.length_a   1.000
_cell.length_b   1.000
_cell.length_c   1.000
_cell.angle_alpha   90.00
_cell.angle_beta   90.00
_cell.angle_gamma   90.00
#
_symmetry.space_group_name_H-M   'P 1'
#
loop_
_entity.id
_entity.type
_entity.pdbx_description
1 polymer ?
#
loop_
_entity_poly.entity_id
_entity_poly.type
_entity_poly.pdbx_seq_one_letter_code
_entity_poly.pdbx_strand_id
1 'polypeptide(L)'
;MTVEPERAHDYDLIVIGSGPAGQRAAVQAAKLSERVAIVERMPSLGGVCILTGTIPSKTFREAVLREAGSDGNGVVRDARHAPRMSDVLQRVQEVMMAEAAVIRDQLTRNGVEVHRGTARFAGPGVVEVRSMRGTTRLSAEHVLIAVGTRPSVPEDVPVDGTVVLTSDEVLAMDRLPRSMTVVGGGVIGVEYASFFAKLGVEV
;
A
#
# COMPACT_ATOMS: atom_id res chain seq x y z
N MET A 1 -15.95 -43.84 8.79
CA MET A 1 -15.34 -42.64 9.39
C MET A 1 -13.88 -42.67 9.02
N THR A 2 -13.49 -41.97 7.98
CA THR A 2 -12.09 -41.76 7.63
C THR A 2 -11.54 -40.74 8.61
N VAL A 3 -10.66 -41.17 9.52
CA VAL A 3 -9.91 -40.23 10.37
C VAL A 3 -8.99 -39.44 9.45
N GLU A 4 -9.24 -38.14 9.30
CA GLU A 4 -8.27 -37.28 8.63
C GLU A 4 -6.94 -37.38 9.40
N PRO A 5 -5.81 -37.52 8.71
CA PRO A 5 -4.51 -37.55 9.38
C PRO A 5 -4.30 -36.27 10.17
N GLU A 6 -3.85 -36.41 11.41
CA GLU A 6 -3.50 -35.27 12.29
C GLU A 6 -2.44 -34.42 11.57
N ARG A 7 -2.82 -33.21 11.21
CA ARG A 7 -1.97 -32.33 10.40
C ARG A 7 -0.91 -31.70 11.28
N ALA A 8 0.35 -31.76 10.85
CA ALA A 8 1.51 -31.27 11.62
C ALA A 8 1.51 -29.73 11.77
N HIS A 9 0.79 -28.99 10.89
CA HIS A 9 0.77 -27.53 10.84
C HIS A 9 -0.63 -26.97 10.63
N ASP A 10 -0.85 -25.72 11.08
CA ASP A 10 -2.11 -24.98 10.88
C ASP A 10 -2.34 -24.67 9.40
N TYR A 11 -1.26 -24.33 8.67
CA TYR A 11 -1.27 -23.95 7.26
C TYR A 11 -0.18 -24.70 6.48
N ASP A 12 -0.38 -24.79 5.18
CA ASP A 12 0.63 -25.29 4.26
C ASP A 12 1.57 -24.13 3.84
N LEU A 13 1.02 -22.90 3.76
CA LEU A 13 1.78 -21.68 3.49
C LEU A 13 1.31 -20.50 4.36
N ILE A 14 2.25 -19.86 5.04
CA ILE A 14 2.05 -18.52 5.61
C ILE A 14 2.80 -17.48 4.76
N VAL A 15 2.11 -16.44 4.32
CA VAL A 15 2.69 -15.31 3.59
C VAL A 15 2.77 -14.09 4.50
N ILE A 16 3.95 -13.51 4.66
CA ILE A 16 4.15 -12.29 5.45
C ILE A 16 4.14 -11.08 4.51
N GLY A 17 3.06 -10.33 4.53
CA GLY A 17 2.81 -9.15 3.70
C GLY A 17 1.79 -9.39 2.59
N SER A 18 0.86 -8.43 2.43
CA SER A 18 -0.25 -8.47 1.46
C SER A 18 0.00 -7.61 0.23
N GLY A 19 1.26 -7.27 -0.07
CA GLY A 19 1.63 -6.60 -1.32
C GLY A 19 1.42 -7.49 -2.55
N PRO A 20 1.66 -7.00 -3.79
CA PRO A 20 1.41 -7.75 -5.02
C PRO A 20 2.05 -9.14 -5.04
N ALA A 21 3.28 -9.28 -4.53
CA ALA A 21 3.98 -10.57 -4.46
C ALA A 21 3.26 -11.54 -3.51
N GLY A 22 2.92 -11.09 -2.29
CA GLY A 22 2.23 -11.91 -1.30
C GLY A 22 0.85 -12.35 -1.75
N GLN A 23 0.06 -11.45 -2.33
CA GLN A 23 -1.26 -11.77 -2.88
C GLN A 23 -1.20 -12.85 -3.97
N ARG A 24 -0.27 -12.69 -4.92
CA ARG A 24 -0.12 -13.63 -6.03
C ARG A 24 0.29 -15.01 -5.53
N ALA A 25 1.24 -15.07 -4.61
CA ALA A 25 1.67 -16.33 -4.01
C ALA A 25 0.53 -17.01 -3.24
N ALA A 26 -0.16 -16.26 -2.37
CA ALA A 26 -1.26 -16.80 -1.56
C ALA A 26 -2.41 -17.33 -2.41
N VAL A 27 -2.86 -16.55 -3.40
CA VAL A 27 -3.94 -16.98 -4.29
C VAL A 27 -3.53 -18.18 -5.14
N GLN A 28 -2.27 -18.23 -5.60
CA GLN A 28 -1.80 -19.35 -6.40
C GLN A 28 -1.72 -20.64 -5.57
N ALA A 29 -1.19 -20.57 -4.35
CA ALA A 29 -1.14 -21.72 -3.45
C ALA A 29 -2.56 -22.21 -3.08
N ALA A 30 -3.48 -21.28 -2.76
CA ALA A 30 -4.86 -21.63 -2.46
C ALA A 30 -5.58 -22.33 -3.64
N LYS A 31 -5.28 -21.92 -4.89
CA LYS A 31 -5.79 -22.60 -6.10
C LYS A 31 -5.23 -24.02 -6.30
N LEU A 32 -4.12 -24.34 -5.65
CA LEU A 32 -3.56 -25.67 -5.61
C LEU A 32 -4.10 -26.50 -4.42
N SER A 33 -5.17 -25.99 -3.79
CA SER A 33 -5.83 -26.61 -2.62
C SER A 33 -5.01 -26.56 -1.33
N GLU A 34 -4.03 -25.67 -1.25
CA GLU A 34 -3.25 -25.46 -0.05
C GLU A 34 -4.01 -24.54 0.93
N ARG A 35 -3.85 -24.78 2.24
CA ARG A 35 -4.35 -23.89 3.30
C ARG A 35 -3.38 -22.73 3.46
N VAL A 36 -3.86 -21.53 3.21
CA VAL A 36 -3.00 -20.36 3.15
C VAL A 36 -3.45 -19.28 4.11
N ALA A 37 -2.50 -18.72 4.87
CA ALA A 37 -2.67 -17.50 5.63
C ALA A 37 -1.80 -16.38 5.10
N ILE A 38 -2.31 -15.15 5.16
CA ILE A 38 -1.53 -13.91 4.99
C ILE A 38 -1.49 -13.19 6.33
N VAL A 39 -0.29 -12.72 6.72
CA VAL A 39 -0.11 -11.82 7.87
C VAL A 39 0.16 -10.41 7.33
N GLU A 40 -0.69 -9.42 7.71
CA GLU A 40 -0.55 -8.03 7.27
C GLU A 40 -0.56 -7.08 8.47
N ARG A 41 0.48 -6.24 8.58
CA ARG A 41 0.61 -5.28 9.69
C ARG A 41 -0.17 -3.98 9.46
N MET A 42 -0.37 -3.59 8.20
CA MET A 42 -1.07 -2.35 7.86
C MET A 42 -2.59 -2.52 7.98
N PRO A 43 -3.34 -1.47 8.33
CA PRO A 43 -4.81 -1.54 8.41
C PRO A 43 -5.48 -1.92 7.09
N SER A 44 -4.86 -1.59 5.96
CA SER A 44 -5.35 -1.93 4.63
C SER A 44 -4.48 -3.00 3.97
N LEU A 45 -5.08 -3.76 3.04
CA LEU A 45 -4.38 -4.73 2.21
C LEU A 45 -3.80 -4.04 0.96
N GLY A 46 -2.75 -4.64 0.38
CA GLY A 46 -2.23 -4.20 -0.90
C GLY A 46 -0.78 -3.73 -0.89
N GLY A 47 -0.21 -3.49 0.30
CA GLY A 47 1.17 -3.03 0.46
C GLY A 47 1.43 -1.69 -0.21
N VAL A 48 2.69 -1.36 -0.46
CA VAL A 48 3.14 -0.10 -1.06
C VAL A 48 2.43 0.21 -2.39
N CYS A 49 2.17 -0.79 -3.22
CA CYS A 49 1.51 -0.58 -4.52
C CYS A 49 0.15 0.13 -4.42
N ILE A 50 -0.62 -0.17 -3.37
CA ILE A 50 -1.95 0.40 -3.13
C ILE A 50 -1.88 1.60 -2.18
N LEU A 51 -0.96 1.60 -1.21
CA LEU A 51 -1.01 2.56 -0.11
C LEU A 51 -0.20 3.84 -0.37
N THR A 52 0.97 3.75 -1.00
CA THR A 52 1.88 4.90 -1.16
C THR A 52 2.58 4.96 -2.51
N GLY A 53 2.55 3.87 -3.31
CA GLY A 53 3.33 3.75 -4.53
C GLY A 53 2.54 3.93 -5.83
N THR A 54 2.51 2.90 -6.64
CA THR A 54 2.08 2.94 -8.04
C THR A 54 0.65 3.46 -8.24
N ILE A 55 -0.33 2.92 -7.51
CA ILE A 55 -1.74 3.30 -7.71
C ILE A 55 -2.00 4.71 -7.19
N PRO A 56 -1.62 5.07 -5.94
CA PRO A 56 -1.78 6.44 -5.48
C PRO A 56 -1.11 7.47 -6.36
N SER A 57 0.15 7.27 -6.79
CA SER A 57 0.86 8.27 -7.60
C SER A 57 0.23 8.48 -8.98
N LYS A 58 -0.27 7.41 -9.62
CA LYS A 58 -0.95 7.53 -10.92
C LYS A 58 -2.33 8.19 -10.77
N THR A 59 -3.06 7.86 -9.72
CA THR A 59 -4.35 8.51 -9.42
C THR A 59 -4.14 9.98 -9.05
N PHE A 60 -3.10 10.28 -8.28
CA PHE A 60 -2.71 11.65 -7.96
C PHE A 60 -2.42 12.46 -9.23
N ARG A 61 -1.60 11.91 -10.14
CA ARG A 61 -1.33 12.53 -11.43
C ARG A 61 -2.61 12.81 -12.21
N GLU A 62 -3.51 11.84 -12.31
CA GLU A 62 -4.76 11.99 -13.03
C GLU A 62 -5.65 13.08 -12.41
N ALA A 63 -5.76 13.09 -11.08
CA ALA A 63 -6.50 14.13 -10.37
C ALA A 63 -5.89 15.52 -10.58
N VAL A 64 -4.56 15.66 -10.52
CA VAL A 64 -3.84 16.91 -10.82
C VAL A 64 -4.14 17.41 -12.24
N LEU A 65 -4.11 16.53 -13.23
CA LEU A 65 -4.41 16.91 -14.61
C LEU A 65 -5.84 17.42 -14.78
N ARG A 66 -6.80 16.81 -14.06
CA ARG A 66 -8.20 17.27 -14.04
C ARG A 66 -8.35 18.62 -13.36
N GLU A 67 -7.75 18.82 -12.20
CA GLU A 67 -7.80 20.08 -11.47
C GLU A 67 -7.10 21.22 -12.21
N ALA A 68 -6.00 20.94 -12.89
CA ALA A 68 -5.29 21.92 -13.71
C ALA A 68 -5.98 22.24 -15.05
N GLY A 69 -7.17 21.70 -15.31
CA GLY A 69 -7.95 21.98 -16.53
C GLY A 69 -7.40 21.30 -17.80
N SER A 70 -6.61 20.26 -17.65
CA SER A 70 -5.99 19.54 -18.78
C SER A 70 -6.56 18.12 -18.91
N ASP A 71 -7.89 18.01 -19.04
CA ASP A 71 -8.46 16.77 -19.54
C ASP A 71 -8.03 16.63 -21.00
N GLY A 72 -7.51 15.46 -21.40
CA GLY A 72 -7.09 15.20 -22.78
C GLY A 72 -8.17 15.44 -23.86
N ASN A 73 -9.37 15.87 -23.47
CA ASN A 73 -10.52 16.19 -24.29
C ASN A 73 -10.75 17.71 -24.51
N GLY A 74 -9.82 18.58 -24.12
CA GLY A 74 -9.88 20.02 -24.43
C GLY A 74 -10.95 20.81 -23.68
N VAL A 75 -11.58 20.26 -22.64
CA VAL A 75 -12.50 20.99 -21.78
C VAL A 75 -11.68 21.85 -20.82
N VAL A 76 -11.59 23.15 -21.09
CA VAL A 76 -11.02 24.14 -20.18
C VAL A 76 -12.00 24.34 -19.03
N ARG A 77 -11.65 23.83 -17.84
CA ARG A 77 -12.41 24.17 -16.61
C ARG A 77 -12.26 25.65 -16.30
N ASP A 78 -13.35 26.23 -15.77
CA ASP A 78 -13.42 27.61 -15.38
C ASP A 78 -12.25 28.01 -14.45
N ALA A 79 -11.41 28.94 -14.90
CA ALA A 79 -10.21 29.42 -14.18
C ALA A 79 -10.50 30.03 -12.79
N ARG A 80 -11.75 29.99 -12.32
CA ARG A 80 -12.20 30.59 -11.07
C ARG A 80 -11.97 29.71 -9.82
N HIS A 81 -11.60 28.45 -9.97
CA HIS A 81 -11.30 27.56 -8.83
C HIS A 81 -9.81 27.24 -8.79
N ALA A 82 -9.11 27.77 -7.79
CA ALA A 82 -7.74 27.34 -7.51
C ALA A 82 -7.73 25.84 -7.14
N PRO A 83 -6.79 25.05 -7.66
CA PRO A 83 -6.66 23.65 -7.32
C PRO A 83 -6.56 23.44 -5.79
N ARG A 84 -7.27 22.44 -5.26
CA ARG A 84 -7.22 22.12 -3.83
C ARG A 84 -6.63 20.76 -3.62
N MET A 85 -5.71 20.65 -2.66
CA MET A 85 -5.12 19.37 -2.28
C MET A 85 -6.17 18.36 -1.82
N SER A 86 -7.21 18.82 -1.10
CA SER A 86 -8.34 17.99 -0.66
C SER A 86 -9.02 17.23 -1.79
N ASP A 87 -9.24 17.90 -2.94
CA ASP A 87 -9.98 17.31 -4.06
C ASP A 87 -9.14 16.24 -4.78
N VAL A 88 -7.83 16.52 -4.88
CA VAL A 88 -6.85 15.53 -5.39
C VAL A 88 -6.78 14.31 -4.47
N LEU A 89 -6.64 14.52 -3.16
CA LEU A 89 -6.49 13.44 -2.18
C LEU A 89 -7.76 12.63 -2.00
N GLN A 90 -8.94 13.26 -2.06
CA GLN A 90 -10.20 12.54 -2.00
C GLN A 90 -10.26 11.46 -3.09
N ARG A 91 -9.92 11.83 -4.32
CA ARG A 91 -9.91 10.88 -5.44
C ARG A 91 -8.92 9.75 -5.24
N VAL A 92 -7.72 10.06 -4.72
CA VAL A 92 -6.71 9.04 -4.39
C VAL A 92 -7.24 8.06 -3.35
N GLN A 93 -7.87 8.56 -2.28
CA GLN A 93 -8.41 7.73 -1.21
C GLN A 93 -9.55 6.82 -1.70
N GLU A 94 -10.45 7.33 -2.55
CA GLU A 94 -11.53 6.52 -3.14
C GLU A 94 -10.98 5.33 -3.92
N VAL A 95 -9.96 5.55 -4.76
CA VAL A 95 -9.32 4.48 -5.54
C VAL A 95 -8.59 3.50 -4.65
N MET A 96 -7.84 3.99 -3.66
CA MET A 96 -7.14 3.11 -2.71
C MET A 96 -8.11 2.20 -1.95
N MET A 97 -9.26 2.72 -1.50
CA MET A 97 -10.28 1.93 -0.81
C MET A 97 -10.93 0.90 -1.73
N ALA A 98 -11.23 1.27 -2.97
CA ALA A 98 -11.80 0.35 -3.96
C ALA A 98 -10.84 -0.80 -4.27
N GLU A 99 -9.57 -0.51 -4.51
CA GLU A 99 -8.55 -1.53 -4.77
C GLU A 99 -8.33 -2.46 -3.56
N ALA A 100 -8.28 -1.91 -2.35
CA ALA A 100 -8.16 -2.72 -1.13
C ALA A 100 -9.37 -3.66 -0.94
N ALA A 101 -10.58 -3.23 -1.33
CA ALA A 101 -11.77 -4.07 -1.31
C ALA A 101 -11.66 -5.22 -2.32
N VAL A 102 -11.22 -4.95 -3.55
CA VAL A 102 -10.99 -5.98 -4.59
C VAL A 102 -10.00 -7.05 -4.09
N ILE A 103 -8.90 -6.61 -3.46
CA ILE A 103 -7.91 -7.54 -2.90
C ILE A 103 -8.53 -8.41 -1.80
N ARG A 104 -9.28 -7.81 -0.90
CA ARG A 104 -9.96 -8.55 0.18
C ARG A 104 -10.89 -9.60 -0.38
N ASP A 105 -11.74 -9.22 -1.34
CA ASP A 105 -12.67 -10.15 -2.00
C ASP A 105 -11.93 -11.28 -2.72
N GLN A 106 -10.81 -10.98 -3.37
CA GLN A 106 -10.00 -11.98 -4.04
C GLN A 106 -9.43 -13.00 -3.05
N LEU A 107 -8.87 -12.54 -1.93
CA LEU A 107 -8.33 -13.44 -0.90
C LEU A 107 -9.46 -14.28 -0.28
N THR A 108 -10.57 -13.66 0.08
CA THR A 108 -11.74 -14.35 0.66
C THR A 108 -12.30 -15.43 -0.27
N ARG A 109 -12.49 -15.11 -1.55
CA ARG A 109 -13.02 -16.07 -2.54
C ARG A 109 -12.11 -17.26 -2.78
N ASN A 110 -10.81 -17.12 -2.54
CA ASN A 110 -9.85 -18.21 -2.64
C ASN A 110 -9.60 -18.91 -1.28
N GLY A 111 -10.35 -18.58 -0.23
CA GLY A 111 -10.19 -19.22 1.08
C GLY A 111 -8.90 -18.85 1.82
N VAL A 112 -8.24 -17.74 1.44
CA VAL A 112 -7.03 -17.28 2.11
C VAL A 112 -7.40 -16.56 3.40
N GLU A 113 -6.89 -17.02 4.54
CA GLU A 113 -7.10 -16.37 5.83
C GLU A 113 -6.18 -15.15 6.01
N VAL A 114 -6.74 -14.04 6.52
CA VAL A 114 -5.98 -12.81 6.75
C VAL A 114 -5.85 -12.52 8.23
N HIS A 115 -4.63 -12.63 8.74
CA HIS A 115 -4.27 -12.29 10.12
C HIS A 115 -3.70 -10.88 10.20
N ARG A 116 -4.34 -10.01 10.98
CA ARG A 116 -3.88 -8.63 11.19
C ARG A 116 -2.87 -8.56 12.32
N GLY A 117 -1.69 -8.05 12.03
CA GLY A 117 -0.64 -7.87 13.02
C GLY A 117 0.76 -7.90 12.42
N THR A 118 1.74 -7.71 13.30
CA THR A 118 3.17 -7.80 12.94
C THR A 118 3.64 -9.23 13.15
N ALA A 119 4.19 -9.82 12.09
CA ALA A 119 4.75 -11.15 12.10
C ALA A 119 6.18 -11.17 12.64
N ARG A 120 6.52 -12.20 13.40
CA ARG A 120 7.88 -12.51 13.85
C ARG A 120 8.07 -14.02 13.81
N PHE A 121 9.24 -14.49 13.38
CA PHE A 121 9.59 -15.89 13.51
C PHE A 121 9.79 -16.25 14.99
N ALA A 122 9.15 -17.32 15.44
CA ALA A 122 9.27 -17.86 16.80
C ALA A 122 9.97 -19.23 16.84
N GLY A 123 10.32 -19.78 15.66
CA GLY A 123 11.01 -21.03 15.43
C GLY A 123 10.85 -21.48 13.98
N PRO A 124 11.44 -22.61 13.60
CA PRO A 124 11.25 -23.18 12.26
C PRO A 124 9.75 -23.42 11.99
N GLY A 125 9.22 -22.88 10.90
CA GLY A 125 7.82 -23.00 10.51
C GLY A 125 6.80 -22.31 11.44
N VAL A 126 7.24 -21.60 12.49
CA VAL A 126 6.35 -20.94 13.46
C VAL A 126 6.45 -19.43 13.36
N VAL A 127 5.31 -18.79 13.10
CA VAL A 127 5.16 -17.34 13.02
C VAL A 127 4.29 -16.85 14.18
N GLU A 128 4.81 -15.91 14.96
CA GLU A 128 4.08 -15.19 15.98
C GLU A 128 3.51 -13.92 15.38
N VAL A 129 2.20 -13.73 15.48
CA VAL A 129 1.47 -12.55 15.01
C VAL A 129 1.04 -11.71 16.20
N ARG A 130 1.62 -10.52 16.35
CA ARG A 130 1.27 -9.57 17.40
C ARG A 130 0.28 -8.54 16.87
N SER A 131 -0.89 -8.48 17.48
CA SER A 131 -1.97 -7.54 17.16
C SER A 131 -2.43 -6.78 18.41
N MET A 132 -3.34 -5.83 18.24
CA MET A 132 -4.00 -5.15 19.38
C MET A 132 -4.84 -6.09 20.27
N ARG A 133 -5.23 -7.27 19.74
CA ARG A 133 -6.00 -8.29 20.46
C ARG A 133 -5.13 -9.29 21.22
N GLY A 134 -3.82 -9.17 21.12
CA GLY A 134 -2.84 -10.08 21.71
C GLY A 134 -1.94 -10.73 20.68
N THR A 135 -1.28 -11.80 21.10
CA THR A 135 -0.33 -12.55 20.31
C THR A 135 -0.90 -13.92 19.98
N THR A 136 -0.86 -14.29 18.70
CA THR A 136 -1.27 -15.60 18.20
C THR A 136 -0.06 -16.28 17.55
N ARG A 137 0.11 -17.58 17.76
CA ARG A 137 1.11 -18.40 17.06
C ARG A 137 0.44 -19.19 15.96
N LEU A 138 1.05 -19.15 14.77
CA LEU A 138 0.63 -19.90 13.60
C LEU A 138 1.79 -20.78 13.15
N SER A 139 1.49 -21.99 12.70
CA SER A 139 2.49 -22.90 12.15
C SER A 139 2.23 -23.19 10.67
N ALA A 140 3.30 -23.33 9.89
CA ALA A 140 3.20 -23.71 8.48
C ALA A 140 4.39 -24.54 8.03
N GLU A 141 4.17 -25.37 7.03
CA GLU A 141 5.23 -26.08 6.32
C GLU A 141 6.18 -25.12 5.62
N HIS A 142 5.59 -24.06 4.99
CA HIS A 142 6.32 -23.03 4.28
C HIS A 142 5.97 -21.63 4.77
N VAL A 143 6.96 -20.73 4.81
CA VAL A 143 6.76 -19.33 5.13
C VAL A 143 7.39 -18.46 4.03
N LEU A 144 6.57 -17.65 3.37
CA LEU A 144 7.01 -16.70 2.33
C LEU A 144 7.13 -15.28 2.91
N ILE A 145 8.32 -14.68 2.81
CA ILE A 145 8.57 -13.30 3.20
C ILE A 145 8.29 -12.39 1.99
N ALA A 146 7.20 -11.61 2.04
CA ALA A 146 6.76 -10.68 1.00
C ALA A 146 6.52 -9.28 1.57
N VAL A 147 7.42 -8.81 2.43
CA VAL A 147 7.25 -7.60 3.26
C VAL A 147 7.43 -6.27 2.52
N GLY A 148 7.85 -6.31 1.25
CA GLY A 148 8.06 -5.12 0.42
C GLY A 148 9.24 -4.27 0.88
N THR A 149 9.14 -2.97 0.63
CA THR A 149 10.16 -1.97 0.91
C THR A 149 9.59 -0.77 1.65
N ARG A 150 10.47 0.11 2.12
CA ARG A 150 10.16 1.44 2.65
C ARG A 150 11.14 2.46 2.06
N PRO A 151 10.80 3.75 2.01
CA PRO A 151 11.77 4.78 1.66
C PRO A 151 13.02 4.70 2.51
N SER A 152 14.18 4.87 1.88
CA SER A 152 15.44 5.02 2.60
C SER A 152 15.65 6.51 2.88
N VAL A 153 15.78 6.86 4.15
CA VAL A 153 16.04 8.23 4.60
C VAL A 153 17.42 8.26 5.22
N PRO A 154 18.33 9.14 4.77
CA PRO A 154 19.61 9.36 5.43
C PRO A 154 19.42 9.80 6.88
N GLU A 155 20.31 9.38 7.77
CA GLU A 155 20.16 9.65 9.22
C GLU A 155 20.24 11.14 9.58
N ASP A 156 20.91 11.94 8.72
CA ASP A 156 21.06 13.39 8.86
C ASP A 156 19.88 14.19 8.28
N VAL A 157 18.89 13.54 7.67
CA VAL A 157 17.68 14.19 7.14
C VAL A 157 16.56 14.09 8.15
N PRO A 158 16.13 15.20 8.79
CA PRO A 158 15.12 15.20 9.84
C PRO A 158 13.70 15.16 9.23
N VAL A 159 13.28 14.01 8.72
CA VAL A 159 11.90 13.83 8.24
C VAL A 159 10.94 13.97 9.41
N ASP A 160 10.06 14.97 9.34
CA ASP A 160 9.11 15.33 10.40
C ASP A 160 7.64 15.06 10.03
N GLY A 161 7.39 14.66 8.77
CA GLY A 161 6.05 14.39 8.25
C GLY A 161 5.20 15.64 7.97
N THR A 162 5.77 16.85 8.06
CA THR A 162 5.06 18.12 7.85
C THR A 162 5.79 19.09 6.93
N VAL A 163 7.05 19.36 7.19
CA VAL A 163 7.92 20.24 6.39
C VAL A 163 8.92 19.43 5.57
N VAL A 164 9.53 18.43 6.21
CA VAL A 164 10.44 17.50 5.55
C VAL A 164 9.72 16.16 5.40
N LEU A 165 9.40 15.81 4.17
CA LEU A 165 8.55 14.69 3.81
C LEU A 165 9.30 13.68 2.94
N THR A 166 8.94 12.42 3.02
CA THR A 166 9.19 11.47 1.94
C THR A 166 7.98 11.41 0.99
N SER A 167 8.07 10.63 -0.08
CA SER A 167 6.94 10.44 -1.00
C SER A 167 5.71 9.81 -0.33
N ASP A 168 5.88 9.10 0.78
CA ASP A 168 4.77 8.44 1.47
C ASP A 168 3.88 9.46 2.19
N GLU A 169 4.48 10.49 2.82
CA GLU A 169 3.75 11.54 3.54
C GLU A 169 3.06 12.55 2.61
N VAL A 170 3.47 12.64 1.35
CA VAL A 170 2.81 13.54 0.36
C VAL A 170 1.30 13.27 0.27
N LEU A 171 0.89 12.02 0.42
CA LEU A 171 -0.52 11.63 0.39
C LEU A 171 -1.32 11.99 1.66
N ALA A 172 -0.64 12.53 2.67
CA ALA A 172 -1.24 13.00 3.92
C ALA A 172 -1.20 14.52 4.08
N MET A 173 -0.78 15.27 3.05
CA MET A 173 -0.69 16.73 3.10
C MET A 173 -2.09 17.37 3.14
N ASP A 174 -2.32 18.27 4.10
CA ASP A 174 -3.61 18.95 4.24
C ASP A 174 -3.83 20.07 3.19
N ARG A 175 -2.74 20.67 2.68
CA ARG A 175 -2.79 21.83 1.78
C ARG A 175 -1.62 21.86 0.82
N LEU A 176 -1.79 22.54 -0.31
CA LEU A 176 -0.70 22.83 -1.22
C LEU A 176 0.29 23.82 -0.57
N PRO A 177 1.60 23.54 -0.61
CA PRO A 177 2.61 24.49 -0.18
C PRO A 177 2.72 25.63 -1.22
N ARG A 178 3.29 26.78 -0.82
CA ARG A 178 3.61 27.86 -1.77
C ARG A 178 4.82 27.52 -2.63
N SER A 179 5.80 26.89 -2.00
CA SER A 179 7.01 26.42 -2.66
C SER A 179 7.43 25.06 -2.08
N MET A 180 8.16 24.30 -2.87
CA MET A 180 8.67 22.96 -2.50
C MET A 180 10.07 22.76 -3.08
N THR A 181 10.96 22.20 -2.31
CA THR A 181 12.24 21.71 -2.81
C THR A 181 12.21 20.19 -2.84
N VAL A 182 12.50 19.61 -4.01
CA VAL A 182 12.61 18.17 -4.18
C VAL A 182 14.07 17.76 -4.16
N VAL A 183 14.45 16.97 -3.18
CA VAL A 183 15.83 16.45 -3.06
C VAL A 183 15.90 15.07 -3.71
N GLY A 184 16.57 15.01 -4.86
CA GLY A 184 16.73 13.78 -5.64
C GLY A 184 15.99 13.81 -6.98
N GLY A 185 16.73 13.54 -8.08
CA GLY A 185 16.24 13.51 -9.46
C GLY A 185 15.79 12.12 -9.93
N GLY A 186 15.44 11.21 -9.02
CA GLY A 186 14.90 9.90 -9.37
C GLY A 186 13.44 9.98 -9.84
N VAL A 187 12.91 8.85 -10.34
CA VAL A 187 11.56 8.77 -10.93
C VAL A 187 10.48 9.38 -10.02
N ILE A 188 10.48 9.03 -8.74
CA ILE A 188 9.47 9.51 -7.78
C ILE A 188 9.59 11.02 -7.59
N GLY A 189 10.80 11.54 -7.36
CA GLY A 189 11.04 12.97 -7.16
C GLY A 189 10.59 13.78 -8.37
N VAL A 190 10.95 13.39 -9.58
CA VAL A 190 10.57 14.07 -10.82
C VAL A 190 9.06 14.01 -11.07
N GLU A 191 8.41 12.86 -10.81
CA GLU A 191 6.95 12.75 -10.92
C GLU A 191 6.26 13.76 -9.99
N TYR A 192 6.54 13.74 -8.68
CA TYR A 192 5.91 14.65 -7.74
C TYR A 192 6.26 16.12 -8.00
N ALA A 193 7.51 16.43 -8.34
CA ALA A 193 7.89 17.77 -8.76
C ALA A 193 6.98 18.28 -9.90
N SER A 194 6.77 17.47 -10.92
CA SER A 194 5.91 17.82 -12.06
C SER A 194 4.44 18.00 -11.66
N PHE A 195 3.94 17.20 -10.71
CA PHE A 195 2.56 17.31 -10.23
C PHE A 195 2.34 18.62 -9.46
N PHE A 196 3.24 18.93 -8.53
CA PHE A 196 3.16 20.16 -7.74
C PHE A 196 3.35 21.42 -8.59
N ALA A 197 4.30 21.41 -9.52
CA ALA A 197 4.46 22.51 -10.48
C ALA A 197 3.18 22.73 -11.30
N LYS A 198 2.50 21.65 -11.73
CA LYS A 198 1.23 21.73 -12.45
C LYS A 198 0.09 22.28 -11.60
N LEU A 199 0.13 22.10 -10.28
CA LEU A 199 -0.81 22.70 -9.32
C LEU A 199 -0.46 24.14 -8.94
N GLY A 200 0.59 24.73 -9.53
CA GLY A 200 1.00 26.10 -9.30
C GLY A 200 1.96 26.29 -8.11
N VAL A 201 2.54 25.23 -7.59
CA VAL A 201 3.58 25.30 -6.57
C VAL A 201 4.90 25.67 -7.23
N GLU A 202 5.68 26.54 -6.60
CA GLU A 202 7.06 26.83 -7.00
C GLU A 202 7.97 25.67 -6.56
N VAL A 203 8.54 24.93 -7.54
CA VAL A 203 9.33 23.70 -7.28
C VAL A 203 10.78 23.89 -7.72
#